data_693aed1eb71ab8ff1c13bdd259a08b88
#
_entry.id   693aed1eb71ab8ff1c13bdd259a08b88
#
_cell.length_a   1.000
_cell.length_b   1.000
_cell.length_c   1.000
_cell.angle_alpha   90.00
_cell.angle_beta   90.00
_cell.angle_gamma   90.00
#
_symmetry.space_group_name_H-M   'P 1'
#
loop_
_entity.id
_entity.type
_entity.pdbx_description
1 polymer ?
#
loop_
_entity_poly.entity_id
_entity_poly.type
_entity_poly.pdbx_seq_one_letter_code
_entity_poly.pdbx_strand_id
1 'polypeptide(L)'
;MAEQRCSPSAPRVLVAGATGFAGALAAHLLWRHPGFELIGVTGRSETGRRLDDLYPRYRVPLTIAELDIDRLVQVDAAIVAYPHAAAAPTVGELHERGVRVLDLSADFRLASLATYERWYGEHPRPDLLGEAVYGLTELHRERIATAQIVANPGCYPTAAVLGLAPLARAGLIADVVIDAKQGLSGAGRTFDDTTHLSMAGENITPYNVARHRHTPEIEEQLCDLDPAHSELAVQFQAHLVPLDQGELASCYVTPTRPVGDEELQELYRAAYADEPFVEVMDGPPGVREVRETNFCRLFAAADAHTGKVLVFSAIDNLWKGTSSQAIQNLNLMFGLPETEGLL
;
A
#
# COMPACT_ATOMS: atom_id res chain seq x y z
N MET A 1 9.52 30.64 -5.43
CA MET A 1 8.56 29.49 -5.48
C MET A 1 9.34 28.31 -6.06
N ALA A 2 9.30 27.15 -5.47
CA ALA A 2 9.90 25.97 -6.08
C ALA A 2 9.04 25.60 -7.31
N GLU A 3 9.63 25.66 -8.50
CA GLU A 3 9.01 25.19 -9.73
C GLU A 3 9.11 23.66 -9.77
N GLN A 4 8.13 23.01 -10.38
CA GLN A 4 8.14 21.58 -10.62
C GLN A 4 9.23 21.27 -11.64
N ARG A 5 10.01 20.21 -11.40
CA ARG A 5 11.17 19.84 -12.23
C ARG A 5 10.83 18.68 -13.17
N CYS A 6 9.83 18.82 -14.02
CA CYS A 6 9.48 17.78 -14.99
C CYS A 6 9.76 18.20 -16.43
N SER A 7 9.85 17.24 -17.34
CA SER A 7 9.93 17.48 -18.79
C SER A 7 8.63 18.11 -19.30
N PRO A 8 8.66 18.99 -20.32
CA PRO A 8 7.44 19.52 -20.95
C PRO A 8 6.53 18.46 -21.57
N SER A 9 7.03 17.25 -21.79
CA SER A 9 6.27 16.09 -22.31
C SER A 9 5.95 15.06 -21.23
N ALA A 10 6.14 15.38 -19.95
CA ALA A 10 5.86 14.47 -18.86
C ALA A 10 4.34 14.17 -18.77
N PRO A 11 3.96 12.92 -18.47
CA PRO A 11 2.57 12.59 -18.21
C PRO A 11 1.97 13.44 -17.08
N ARG A 12 0.74 13.88 -17.29
CA ARG A 12 0.02 14.82 -16.42
C ARG A 12 -0.83 14.06 -15.41
N VAL A 13 -0.52 14.23 -14.13
CA VAL A 13 -1.11 13.45 -13.04
C VAL A 13 -1.94 14.33 -12.12
N LEU A 14 -3.12 13.85 -11.77
CA LEU A 14 -4.03 14.44 -10.79
C LEU A 14 -3.99 13.64 -9.48
N VAL A 15 -4.08 14.31 -8.33
CA VAL A 15 -4.33 13.63 -7.04
C VAL A 15 -5.70 14.00 -6.52
N ALA A 16 -6.62 13.05 -6.49
CA ALA A 16 -7.94 13.17 -5.91
C ALA A 16 -7.93 12.68 -4.46
N GLY A 17 -8.32 13.53 -3.51
CA GLY A 17 -8.25 13.22 -2.07
C GLY A 17 -6.96 13.68 -1.38
N ALA A 18 -6.33 14.75 -1.89
CA ALA A 18 -5.07 15.28 -1.37
C ALA A 18 -5.15 15.87 0.05
N THR A 19 -6.33 15.96 0.66
CA THR A 19 -6.51 16.44 2.03
C THR A 19 -6.22 15.39 3.10
N GLY A 20 -6.19 14.09 2.75
CA GLY A 20 -5.75 13.01 3.61
C GLY A 20 -4.23 12.83 3.61
N PHE A 21 -3.69 12.08 4.58
CA PHE A 21 -2.24 11.86 4.70
C PHE A 21 -1.65 11.21 3.45
N ALA A 22 -2.27 10.14 2.95
CA ALA A 22 -1.81 9.42 1.77
C ALA A 22 -1.85 10.29 0.50
N GLY A 23 -2.96 10.97 0.24
CA GLY A 23 -3.08 11.86 -0.91
C GLY A 23 -2.12 13.04 -0.86
N ALA A 24 -1.90 13.64 0.32
CA ALA A 24 -0.94 14.73 0.49
C ALA A 24 0.50 14.27 0.25
N LEU A 25 0.87 13.07 0.72
CA LEU A 25 2.18 12.49 0.47
C LEU A 25 2.35 12.14 -1.02
N ALA A 26 1.35 11.55 -1.66
CA ALA A 26 1.38 11.27 -3.09
C ALA A 26 1.59 12.56 -3.92
N ALA A 27 0.87 13.62 -3.57
CA ALA A 27 1.05 14.94 -4.19
C ALA A 27 2.48 15.49 -3.97
N HIS A 28 3.04 15.32 -2.77
CA HIS A 28 4.42 15.71 -2.48
C HIS A 28 5.45 14.96 -3.33
N LEU A 29 5.30 13.64 -3.42
CA LEU A 29 6.19 12.80 -4.22
C LEU A 29 6.11 13.18 -5.71
N LEU A 30 4.89 13.33 -6.25
CA LEU A 30 4.68 13.77 -7.64
C LEU A 30 5.22 15.17 -7.91
N TRP A 31 5.04 16.13 -6.97
CA TRP A 31 5.58 17.48 -7.12
C TRP A 31 7.09 17.52 -7.30
N ARG A 32 7.80 16.55 -6.74
CA ARG A 32 9.26 16.42 -6.83
C ARG A 32 9.72 15.45 -7.90
N HIS A 33 8.79 14.69 -8.50
CA HIS A 33 9.11 13.64 -9.44
C HIS A 33 9.62 14.22 -10.77
N PRO A 34 10.75 13.73 -11.32
CA PRO A 34 11.29 14.28 -12.56
C PRO A 34 10.48 13.85 -13.80
N GLY A 35 9.80 12.71 -13.76
CA GLY A 35 9.09 12.10 -14.87
C GLY A 35 7.59 12.40 -14.95
N PHE A 36 6.99 13.10 -13.98
CA PHE A 36 5.56 13.43 -13.97
C PHE A 36 5.30 14.91 -13.71
N GLU A 37 4.22 15.43 -14.29
CA GLU A 37 3.67 16.76 -14.00
C GLU A 37 2.45 16.61 -13.07
N LEU A 38 2.54 17.08 -11.83
CA LEU A 38 1.39 17.21 -10.95
C LEU A 38 0.56 18.44 -11.35
N ILE A 39 -0.57 18.21 -12.01
CA ILE A 39 -1.40 19.28 -12.57
C ILE A 39 -2.48 19.79 -11.62
N GLY A 40 -2.84 19.04 -10.60
CA GLY A 40 -3.89 19.43 -9.68
C GLY A 40 -3.99 18.51 -8.46
N VAL A 41 -4.53 19.09 -7.40
CA VAL A 41 -4.88 18.41 -6.16
C VAL A 41 -6.32 18.73 -5.81
N THR A 42 -7.12 17.69 -5.52
CA THR A 42 -8.52 17.89 -5.19
C THR A 42 -8.89 17.29 -3.83
N GLY A 43 -10.00 17.76 -3.27
CA GLY A 43 -10.51 17.28 -2.00
C GLY A 43 -11.98 17.64 -1.82
N ARG A 44 -12.69 16.91 -0.97
CA ARG A 44 -14.08 17.20 -0.57
C ARG A 44 -14.14 18.22 0.58
N SER A 45 -13.05 18.39 1.30
CA SER A 45 -12.88 19.37 2.35
C SER A 45 -11.69 20.27 2.02
N GLU A 46 -11.55 21.39 2.70
CA GLU A 46 -10.43 22.32 2.57
C GLU A 46 -10.29 22.97 1.16
N THR A 47 -11.35 22.92 0.34
CA THR A 47 -11.38 23.56 -0.99
C THR A 47 -11.05 25.05 -0.87
N GLY A 48 -10.22 25.56 -1.76
CA GLY A 48 -9.74 26.95 -1.77
C GLY A 48 -8.48 27.18 -0.92
N ARG A 49 -8.08 26.24 -0.04
CA ARG A 49 -6.81 26.31 0.68
C ARG A 49 -5.66 25.79 -0.17
N ARG A 50 -4.46 26.26 0.08
CA ARG A 50 -3.27 25.69 -0.51
C ARG A 50 -2.87 24.40 0.24
N LEU A 51 -2.33 23.43 -0.49
CA LEU A 51 -1.88 22.19 0.13
C LEU A 51 -0.69 22.39 1.07
N ASP A 52 0.21 23.35 0.76
CA ASP A 52 1.32 23.70 1.64
C ASP A 52 0.91 24.50 2.89
N ASP A 53 -0.28 25.11 2.94
CA ASP A 53 -0.85 25.64 4.18
C ASP A 53 -1.39 24.53 5.09
N LEU A 54 -1.85 23.44 4.50
CA LEU A 54 -2.36 22.28 5.22
C LEU A 54 -1.23 21.34 5.68
N TYR A 55 -0.21 21.16 4.82
CA TYR A 55 0.97 20.33 5.02
C TYR A 55 2.26 21.10 4.70
N PRO A 56 2.71 22.01 5.57
CA PRO A 56 3.84 22.91 5.28
C PRO A 56 5.15 22.17 4.94
N ARG A 57 5.35 20.97 5.48
CA ARG A 57 6.54 20.14 5.23
C ARG A 57 6.63 19.68 3.75
N TYR A 58 5.50 19.53 3.06
CA TYR A 58 5.47 19.00 1.69
C TYR A 58 5.71 20.06 0.62
N ARG A 59 5.45 21.34 0.92
CA ARG A 59 5.74 22.49 0.05
C ARG A 59 5.13 22.37 -1.36
N VAL A 60 3.93 21.81 -1.48
CA VAL A 60 3.17 21.73 -2.73
C VAL A 60 2.28 22.96 -2.83
N PRO A 61 2.59 23.94 -3.71
CA PRO A 61 1.94 25.25 -3.70
C PRO A 61 0.64 25.27 -4.50
N LEU A 62 -0.04 24.13 -4.66
CA LEU A 62 -1.28 24.02 -5.39
C LEU A 62 -2.48 24.26 -4.47
N THR A 63 -3.49 24.95 -5.02
CA THR A 63 -4.76 25.16 -4.34
C THR A 63 -5.61 23.90 -4.49
N ILE A 64 -6.17 23.41 -3.38
CA ILE A 64 -7.10 22.29 -3.35
C ILE A 64 -8.40 22.71 -4.02
N ALA A 65 -8.75 22.03 -5.12
CA ALA A 65 -9.99 22.24 -5.86
C ALA A 65 -11.03 21.17 -5.52
N GLU A 66 -12.27 21.42 -5.86
CA GLU A 66 -13.27 20.37 -6.00
C GLU A 66 -13.00 19.57 -7.28
N LEU A 67 -13.18 18.25 -7.24
CA LEU A 67 -13.01 17.43 -8.44
C LEU A 67 -14.22 17.62 -9.37
N ASP A 68 -13.94 18.17 -10.53
CA ASP A 68 -14.91 18.31 -11.64
C ASP A 68 -14.37 17.52 -12.83
N ILE A 69 -14.83 16.26 -12.96
CA ILE A 69 -14.33 15.33 -13.98
C ILE A 69 -14.67 15.82 -15.39
N ASP A 70 -15.78 16.53 -15.56
CA ASP A 70 -16.20 17.05 -16.88
C ASP A 70 -15.29 18.17 -17.39
N ARG A 71 -14.60 18.84 -16.50
CA ARG A 71 -13.63 19.92 -16.83
C ARG A 71 -12.18 19.46 -16.88
N LEU A 72 -11.91 18.19 -16.65
CA LEU A 72 -10.55 17.67 -16.77
C LEU A 72 -10.08 17.72 -18.23
N VAL A 73 -8.94 18.38 -18.46
CA VAL A 73 -8.34 18.51 -19.77
C VAL A 73 -6.92 17.92 -19.71
N GLN A 74 -6.64 16.96 -20.61
CA GLN A 74 -5.32 16.36 -20.74
C GLN A 74 -4.78 15.82 -19.41
N VAL A 75 -5.50 14.90 -18.78
CA VAL A 75 -5.04 14.12 -17.63
C VAL A 75 -4.67 12.73 -18.12
N ASP A 76 -3.43 12.32 -17.93
CA ASP A 76 -2.93 11.01 -18.34
C ASP A 76 -3.14 9.97 -17.24
N ALA A 77 -3.00 10.37 -15.97
CA ALA A 77 -3.24 9.50 -14.83
C ALA A 77 -3.84 10.25 -13.63
N ALA A 78 -4.48 9.48 -12.73
CA ALA A 78 -4.96 9.98 -11.46
C ALA A 78 -4.63 9.01 -10.32
N ILE A 79 -4.20 9.57 -9.18
CA ILE A 79 -4.17 8.85 -7.90
C ILE A 79 -5.42 9.20 -7.12
N VAL A 80 -6.26 8.20 -6.82
CA VAL A 80 -7.50 8.36 -6.07
C VAL A 80 -7.31 7.92 -4.64
N ALA A 81 -7.32 8.87 -3.71
CA ALA A 81 -7.09 8.67 -2.27
C ALA A 81 -8.38 8.94 -1.47
N TYR A 82 -9.50 8.40 -1.92
CA TYR A 82 -10.79 8.48 -1.23
C TYR A 82 -11.01 7.25 -0.33
N PRO A 83 -11.91 7.33 0.66
CA PRO A 83 -12.34 6.17 1.43
C PRO A 83 -12.97 5.10 0.53
N HIS A 84 -12.94 3.83 0.99
CA HIS A 84 -13.64 2.74 0.32
C HIS A 84 -15.13 3.08 0.09
N ALA A 85 -15.73 2.45 -0.92
CA ALA A 85 -17.06 2.75 -1.48
C ALA A 85 -17.23 4.16 -2.08
N ALA A 86 -16.38 5.11 -1.70
CA ALA A 86 -16.42 6.47 -2.25
C ALA A 86 -15.41 6.66 -3.41
N ALA A 87 -14.44 5.78 -3.56
CA ALA A 87 -13.44 5.83 -4.61
C ALA A 87 -13.94 5.20 -5.92
N ALA A 88 -14.60 4.06 -5.86
CA ALA A 88 -14.99 3.29 -7.05
C ALA A 88 -15.79 4.08 -8.11
N PRO A 89 -16.76 4.94 -7.78
CA PRO A 89 -17.43 5.77 -8.78
C PRO A 89 -16.46 6.71 -9.50
N THR A 90 -15.57 7.38 -8.74
CA THR A 90 -14.56 8.29 -9.31
C THR A 90 -13.54 7.55 -10.18
N VAL A 91 -13.10 6.38 -9.74
CA VAL A 91 -12.21 5.49 -10.52
C VAL A 91 -12.87 5.13 -11.85
N GLY A 92 -14.14 4.71 -11.82
CA GLY A 92 -14.88 4.35 -13.02
C GLY A 92 -15.03 5.51 -14.01
N GLU A 93 -15.43 6.68 -13.54
CA GLU A 93 -15.59 7.87 -14.39
C GLU A 93 -14.26 8.31 -15.02
N LEU A 94 -13.14 8.26 -14.30
CA LEU A 94 -11.80 8.56 -14.82
C LEU A 94 -11.37 7.52 -15.85
N HIS A 95 -11.57 6.24 -15.56
CA HIS A 95 -11.24 5.13 -16.45
C HIS A 95 -12.01 5.21 -17.78
N GLU A 96 -13.31 5.48 -17.74
CA GLU A 96 -14.16 5.66 -18.94
C GLU A 96 -13.70 6.79 -19.85
N ARG A 97 -12.91 7.73 -19.31
CA ARG A 97 -12.27 8.84 -20.07
C ARG A 97 -10.87 8.50 -20.56
N GLY A 98 -10.41 7.26 -20.34
CA GLY A 98 -9.08 6.80 -20.75
C GLY A 98 -7.95 7.25 -19.81
N VAL A 99 -8.27 7.77 -18.63
CA VAL A 99 -7.28 8.14 -17.61
C VAL A 99 -6.80 6.85 -16.90
N ARG A 100 -5.51 6.66 -16.77
CA ARG A 100 -4.95 5.57 -15.96
C ARG A 100 -5.13 5.88 -14.47
N VAL A 101 -5.63 4.92 -13.70
CA VAL A 101 -6.00 5.18 -12.30
C VAL A 101 -5.22 4.29 -11.34
N LEU A 102 -4.63 4.92 -10.31
CA LEU A 102 -4.16 4.24 -9.11
C LEU A 102 -5.15 4.51 -7.99
N ASP A 103 -5.81 3.45 -7.53
CA ASP A 103 -6.76 3.53 -6.43
C ASP A 103 -6.08 3.16 -5.11
N LEU A 104 -6.05 4.09 -4.16
CA LEU A 104 -5.52 3.84 -2.80
C LEU A 104 -6.58 3.29 -1.84
N SER A 105 -7.84 3.18 -2.29
CA SER A 105 -8.92 2.59 -1.51
C SER A 105 -8.86 1.06 -1.52
N ALA A 106 -9.81 0.42 -0.86
CA ALA A 106 -9.94 -1.03 -0.88
C ALA A 106 -10.86 -1.54 -2.01
N ASP A 107 -11.44 -0.63 -2.83
CA ASP A 107 -12.56 -0.98 -3.69
C ASP A 107 -12.22 -2.02 -4.76
N PHE A 108 -10.99 -2.02 -5.25
CA PHE A 108 -10.56 -2.93 -6.32
C PHE A 108 -9.46 -3.92 -5.92
N ARG A 109 -9.19 -4.09 -4.60
CA ARG A 109 -8.12 -4.98 -4.13
C ARG A 109 -8.49 -6.45 -4.15
N LEU A 110 -9.78 -6.77 -4.00
CA LEU A 110 -10.30 -8.14 -3.97
C LEU A 110 -10.90 -8.51 -5.33
N ALA A 111 -10.50 -9.63 -5.90
CA ALA A 111 -11.04 -10.12 -7.16
C ALA A 111 -12.48 -10.66 -7.00
N SER A 112 -12.81 -11.20 -5.83
CA SER A 112 -14.12 -11.78 -5.54
C SER A 112 -15.11 -10.72 -5.07
N LEU A 113 -16.16 -10.45 -5.86
CA LEU A 113 -17.27 -9.58 -5.45
C LEU A 113 -17.93 -10.06 -4.14
N ALA A 114 -18.15 -11.36 -4.00
CA ALA A 114 -18.78 -11.92 -2.80
C ALA A 114 -17.91 -11.70 -1.55
N THR A 115 -16.59 -11.80 -1.70
CA THR A 115 -15.65 -11.49 -0.60
C THR A 115 -15.66 -10.00 -0.27
N TYR A 116 -15.65 -9.13 -1.29
CA TYR A 116 -15.75 -7.69 -1.07
C TYR A 116 -17.02 -7.33 -0.31
N GLU A 117 -18.19 -7.79 -0.78
CA GLU A 117 -19.49 -7.47 -0.17
C GLU A 117 -19.60 -7.97 1.28
N ARG A 118 -19.01 -9.10 1.59
CA ARG A 118 -18.96 -9.64 2.95
C ARG A 118 -18.20 -8.73 3.92
N TRP A 119 -17.13 -8.06 3.45
CA TRP A 119 -16.23 -7.29 4.30
C TRP A 119 -16.45 -5.77 4.24
N TYR A 120 -16.97 -5.26 3.12
CA TYR A 120 -17.11 -3.82 2.85
C TYR A 120 -18.55 -3.38 2.59
N GLY A 121 -19.46 -4.30 2.26
CA GLY A 121 -20.81 -4.02 1.81
C GLY A 121 -20.92 -3.93 0.28
N GLU A 122 -22.02 -3.42 -0.24
CA GLU A 122 -22.29 -3.31 -1.67
C GLU A 122 -21.16 -2.60 -2.42
N HIS A 123 -20.71 -3.20 -3.53
CA HIS A 123 -19.66 -2.62 -4.37
C HIS A 123 -20.25 -1.65 -5.39
N PRO A 124 -19.81 -0.36 -5.43
CA PRO A 124 -20.41 0.63 -6.32
C PRO A 124 -20.16 0.41 -7.82
N ARG A 125 -19.05 -0.28 -8.19
CA ARG A 125 -18.62 -0.55 -9.58
C ARG A 125 -18.08 -1.98 -9.74
N PRO A 126 -18.92 -3.00 -9.51
CA PRO A 126 -18.50 -4.40 -9.59
C PRO A 126 -18.07 -4.83 -11.01
N ASP A 127 -18.52 -4.10 -12.02
CA ASP A 127 -18.17 -4.28 -13.42
C ASP A 127 -16.67 -4.13 -13.71
N LEU A 128 -15.96 -3.34 -12.89
CA LEU A 128 -14.53 -3.06 -13.06
C LEU A 128 -13.59 -3.95 -12.24
N LEU A 129 -14.10 -4.85 -11.39
CA LEU A 129 -13.26 -5.73 -10.55
C LEU A 129 -12.31 -6.58 -11.38
N GLY A 130 -12.75 -7.08 -12.54
CA GLY A 130 -11.94 -7.91 -13.44
C GLY A 130 -10.88 -7.14 -14.23
N GLU A 131 -10.93 -5.80 -14.26
CA GLU A 131 -10.01 -4.94 -14.99
C GLU A 131 -8.86 -4.43 -14.12
N ALA A 132 -9.09 -4.39 -12.80
CA ALA A 132 -8.10 -3.90 -11.86
C ALA A 132 -6.97 -4.90 -11.63
N VAL A 133 -5.75 -4.39 -11.56
CA VAL A 133 -4.56 -5.16 -11.20
C VAL A 133 -4.14 -4.83 -9.78
N TYR A 134 -3.92 -5.84 -8.95
CA TYR A 134 -3.39 -5.65 -7.61
C TYR A 134 -1.98 -5.07 -7.65
N GLY A 135 -1.77 -3.93 -7.00
CA GLY A 135 -0.61 -3.07 -7.16
C GLY A 135 0.57 -3.39 -6.24
N LEU A 136 0.81 -4.65 -5.88
CA LEU A 136 2.06 -5.05 -5.21
C LEU A 136 3.10 -5.34 -6.28
N THR A 137 3.99 -4.38 -6.51
CA THR A 137 4.92 -4.34 -7.65
C THR A 137 5.76 -5.61 -7.76
N GLU A 138 6.30 -6.07 -6.65
CA GLU A 138 7.21 -7.21 -6.55
C GLU A 138 6.54 -8.54 -6.95
N LEU A 139 5.22 -8.58 -6.99
CA LEU A 139 4.45 -9.76 -7.39
C LEU A 139 3.81 -9.63 -8.78
N HIS A 140 3.48 -8.41 -9.22
CA HIS A 140 2.62 -8.20 -10.38
C HIS A 140 3.18 -7.19 -11.40
N ARG A 141 4.50 -6.96 -11.41
CA ARG A 141 5.20 -5.94 -12.23
C ARG A 141 4.73 -5.88 -13.68
N GLU A 142 4.73 -7.03 -14.36
CA GLU A 142 4.36 -7.10 -15.80
C GLU A 142 2.88 -6.73 -16.04
N ARG A 143 1.99 -7.14 -15.14
CA ARG A 143 0.56 -6.80 -15.22
C ARG A 143 0.32 -5.33 -14.95
N ILE A 144 1.02 -4.75 -13.97
CA ILE A 144 0.94 -3.33 -13.61
C ILE A 144 1.38 -2.45 -14.78
N ALA A 145 2.46 -2.81 -15.49
CA ALA A 145 2.97 -2.03 -16.60
C ALA A 145 1.95 -1.80 -17.74
N THR A 146 0.96 -2.68 -17.87
CA THR A 146 -0.07 -2.61 -18.92
C THR A 146 -1.45 -2.23 -18.39
N ALA A 147 -1.60 -2.09 -17.08
CA ALA A 147 -2.89 -1.84 -16.43
C ALA A 147 -3.44 -0.44 -16.71
N GLN A 148 -4.77 -0.33 -16.75
CA GLN A 148 -5.49 0.94 -16.75
C GLN A 148 -5.98 1.31 -15.34
N ILE A 149 -6.28 0.30 -14.51
CA ILE A 149 -6.64 0.47 -13.10
C ILE A 149 -5.67 -0.37 -12.27
N VAL A 150 -5.00 0.26 -11.33
CA VAL A 150 -4.14 -0.42 -10.33
C VAL A 150 -4.73 -0.20 -8.95
N ALA A 151 -5.10 -1.28 -8.28
CA ALA A 151 -5.54 -1.29 -6.90
C ALA A 151 -4.33 -1.35 -5.97
N ASN A 152 -3.91 -0.21 -5.44
CA ASN A 152 -2.76 -0.12 -4.56
C ASN A 152 -3.03 -0.87 -3.24
N PRO A 153 -2.13 -1.75 -2.79
CA PRO A 153 -2.35 -2.58 -1.60
C PRO A 153 -2.56 -1.77 -0.32
N GLY A 154 -3.17 -2.39 0.68
CA GLY A 154 -3.16 -1.89 2.04
C GLY A 154 -1.77 -1.97 2.66
N CYS A 155 -1.49 -1.13 3.67
CA CYS A 155 -0.18 -1.13 4.32
C CYS A 155 0.13 -2.48 4.97
N TYR A 156 -0.77 -3.02 5.81
CA TYR A 156 -0.58 -4.34 6.41
C TYR A 156 -0.44 -5.48 5.38
N PRO A 157 -1.28 -5.55 4.32
CA PRO A 157 -1.06 -6.51 3.25
C PRO A 157 0.31 -6.36 2.57
N THR A 158 0.77 -5.13 2.32
CA THR A 158 2.11 -4.90 1.75
C THR A 158 3.19 -5.54 2.60
N ALA A 159 3.22 -5.24 3.91
CA ALA A 159 4.22 -5.81 4.81
C ALA A 159 4.10 -7.34 4.96
N ALA A 160 2.87 -7.82 5.19
CA ALA A 160 2.63 -9.24 5.45
C ALA A 160 2.87 -10.11 4.22
N VAL A 161 2.37 -9.69 3.06
CA VAL A 161 2.51 -10.47 1.81
C VAL A 161 3.96 -10.48 1.35
N LEU A 162 4.69 -9.35 1.37
CA LEU A 162 6.12 -9.36 1.08
C LEU A 162 6.90 -10.25 2.06
N GLY A 163 6.53 -10.22 3.34
CA GLY A 163 7.13 -11.11 4.33
C GLY A 163 6.88 -12.59 4.07
N LEU A 164 5.70 -12.95 3.61
CA LEU A 164 5.24 -14.34 3.49
C LEU A 164 5.33 -14.93 2.07
N ALA A 165 5.46 -14.10 1.04
CA ALA A 165 5.47 -14.55 -0.36
C ALA A 165 6.50 -15.64 -0.68
N PRO A 166 7.75 -15.59 -0.17
CA PRO A 166 8.70 -16.67 -0.42
C PRO A 166 8.23 -18.02 0.14
N LEU A 167 7.65 -18.01 1.35
CA LEU A 167 7.12 -19.22 1.99
C LEU A 167 5.87 -19.74 1.28
N ALA A 168 4.96 -18.84 0.86
CA ALA A 168 3.77 -19.21 0.12
C ALA A 168 4.12 -19.85 -1.23
N ARG A 169 5.01 -19.23 -2.01
CA ARG A 169 5.49 -19.80 -3.29
C ARG A 169 6.17 -21.17 -3.14
N ALA A 170 6.80 -21.42 -2.00
CA ALA A 170 7.42 -22.70 -1.69
C ALA A 170 6.45 -23.75 -1.09
N GLY A 171 5.17 -23.43 -0.91
CA GLY A 171 4.18 -24.31 -0.27
C GLY A 171 4.51 -24.62 1.20
N LEU A 172 5.13 -23.68 1.89
CA LEU A 172 5.62 -23.87 3.25
C LEU A 172 4.69 -23.34 4.36
N ILE A 173 3.52 -22.82 4.02
CA ILE A 173 2.59 -22.27 5.02
C ILE A 173 1.47 -23.28 5.28
N ALA A 174 1.48 -23.93 6.44
CA ALA A 174 0.35 -24.75 6.90
C ALA A 174 -0.67 -23.94 7.73
N ASP A 175 -0.14 -22.97 8.51
CA ASP A 175 -0.94 -22.05 9.32
C ASP A 175 -0.10 -20.81 9.61
N VAL A 176 -0.74 -19.64 9.76
CA VAL A 176 -0.05 -18.39 10.06
C VAL A 176 -0.83 -17.46 10.97
N VAL A 177 -0.13 -16.93 11.97
CA VAL A 177 -0.59 -15.82 12.79
C VAL A 177 0.23 -14.58 12.42
N ILE A 178 -0.43 -13.49 12.08
CA ILE A 178 0.17 -12.19 11.77
C ILE A 178 -0.22 -11.20 12.86
N ASP A 179 0.74 -10.81 13.67
CA ASP A 179 0.58 -9.84 14.74
C ASP A 179 1.29 -8.53 14.35
N ALA A 180 0.50 -7.56 13.88
CA ALA A 180 1.01 -6.34 13.27
C ALA A 180 0.84 -5.10 14.15
N LYS A 181 1.83 -4.23 14.14
CA LYS A 181 1.90 -2.97 14.88
C LYS A 181 2.07 -1.83 13.90
N GLN A 182 1.28 -0.76 14.06
CA GLN A 182 1.30 0.39 13.14
C GLN A 182 1.21 1.70 13.90
N GLY A 183 1.91 2.72 13.39
CA GLY A 183 1.77 4.08 13.84
C GLY A 183 0.39 4.69 13.58
N LEU A 184 0.05 5.72 14.34
CA LEU A 184 -1.28 6.34 14.36
C LEU A 184 -1.72 6.96 13.02
N SER A 185 -0.77 7.35 12.17
CA SER A 185 -1.07 7.87 10.82
C SER A 185 -1.83 6.89 9.94
N GLY A 186 -1.75 5.58 10.20
CA GLY A 186 -2.52 4.55 9.50
C GLY A 186 -4.03 4.60 9.73
N ALA A 187 -4.48 5.22 10.82
CA ALA A 187 -5.90 5.50 11.07
C ALA A 187 -6.45 6.68 10.23
N GLY A 188 -5.59 7.39 9.50
CA GLY A 188 -5.98 8.54 8.70
C GLY A 188 -6.01 9.87 9.47
N ARG A 189 -6.42 10.93 8.79
CA ARG A 189 -6.44 12.31 9.36
C ARG A 189 -7.69 12.61 10.18
N THR A 190 -8.75 11.85 10.00
CA THR A 190 -9.99 12.11 10.73
C THR A 190 -9.76 11.88 12.22
N PHE A 191 -10.20 12.86 13.02
CA PHE A 191 -10.11 12.73 14.48
C PHE A 191 -10.95 11.53 14.96
N ASP A 192 -10.31 10.71 15.78
CA ASP A 192 -10.94 9.60 16.48
C ASP A 192 -10.39 9.56 17.90
N ASP A 193 -11.23 9.21 18.88
CA ASP A 193 -10.83 9.17 20.28
C ASP A 193 -9.64 8.23 20.51
N THR A 194 -9.54 7.15 19.75
CA THR A 194 -8.43 6.17 19.85
C THR A 194 -7.09 6.70 19.35
N THR A 195 -7.10 7.74 18.51
CA THR A 195 -5.90 8.38 17.96
C THR A 195 -5.54 9.68 18.68
N HIS A 196 -6.38 10.13 19.63
CA HIS A 196 -6.08 11.30 20.44
C HIS A 196 -4.85 11.06 21.33
N LEU A 197 -3.95 12.04 21.42
CA LEU A 197 -2.65 11.89 22.09
C LEU A 197 -2.75 11.32 23.51
N SER A 198 -3.73 11.77 24.32
CA SER A 198 -3.92 11.28 25.68
C SER A 198 -4.45 9.85 25.77
N MET A 199 -4.98 9.29 24.69
CA MET A 199 -5.46 7.91 24.62
C MET A 199 -4.46 6.99 23.92
N ALA A 200 -3.78 7.49 22.92
CA ALA A 200 -2.81 6.76 22.12
C ALA A 200 -1.39 6.83 22.68
N GLY A 201 -1.04 7.93 23.38
CA GLY A 201 0.29 8.10 23.98
C GLY A 201 0.55 7.05 25.06
N GLU A 202 1.74 6.45 25.07
CA GLU A 202 2.14 5.41 26.04
C GLU A 202 1.22 4.19 26.07
N ASN A 203 0.47 3.93 24.98
CA ASN A 203 -0.52 2.87 24.89
C ASN A 203 -0.32 2.00 23.64
N ILE A 204 -0.65 0.71 23.73
CA ILE A 204 -0.74 -0.22 22.60
C ILE A 204 -2.15 -0.81 22.60
N THR A 205 -2.89 -0.57 21.51
CA THR A 205 -4.31 -0.93 21.45
C THR A 205 -4.57 -1.88 20.29
N PRO A 206 -5.01 -3.13 20.54
CA PRO A 206 -5.54 -3.98 19.48
C PRO A 206 -6.87 -3.41 18.98
N TYR A 207 -7.09 -3.46 17.67
CA TYR A 207 -8.33 -2.98 17.06
C TYR A 207 -8.82 -3.93 15.98
N ASN A 208 -10.10 -3.81 15.62
CA ASN A 208 -10.78 -4.66 14.64
C ASN A 208 -10.54 -6.16 14.87
N VAL A 209 -10.55 -6.60 16.12
CA VAL A 209 -10.25 -7.99 16.52
C VAL A 209 -11.16 -8.97 15.77
N ALA A 210 -10.55 -9.96 15.11
CA ALA A 210 -11.19 -10.98 14.30
C ALA A 210 -12.07 -10.45 13.13
N ARG A 211 -11.93 -9.17 12.75
CA ARG A 211 -12.73 -8.52 11.69
C ARG A 211 -11.99 -7.43 10.92
N HIS A 212 -10.67 -7.49 10.89
CA HIS A 212 -9.89 -6.50 10.16
C HIS A 212 -10.02 -6.70 8.65
N ARG A 213 -10.34 -5.63 7.93
CA ARG A 213 -10.64 -5.66 6.49
C ARG A 213 -9.45 -6.03 5.58
N HIS A 214 -8.23 -6.01 6.10
CA HIS A 214 -7.05 -6.49 5.36
C HIS A 214 -6.89 -8.01 5.41
N THR A 215 -7.64 -8.72 6.26
CA THR A 215 -7.56 -10.19 6.35
C THR A 215 -7.82 -10.85 4.98
N PRO A 216 -8.96 -10.62 4.30
CA PRO A 216 -9.23 -11.26 3.02
C PRO A 216 -8.25 -10.86 1.92
N GLU A 217 -7.70 -9.64 1.98
CA GLU A 217 -6.67 -9.17 1.03
C GLU A 217 -5.37 -9.98 1.17
N ILE A 218 -4.93 -10.23 2.41
CA ILE A 218 -3.75 -11.06 2.68
C ILE A 218 -4.01 -12.51 2.27
N GLU A 219 -5.17 -13.07 2.63
CA GLU A 219 -5.57 -14.44 2.28
C GLU A 219 -5.56 -14.64 0.76
N GLU A 220 -6.21 -13.76 0.00
CA GLU A 220 -6.29 -13.85 -1.46
C GLU A 220 -4.90 -13.83 -2.09
N GLN A 221 -4.03 -12.90 -1.69
CA GLN A 221 -2.69 -12.80 -2.26
C GLN A 221 -1.79 -14.00 -1.91
N LEU A 222 -1.89 -14.54 -0.70
CA LEU A 222 -1.11 -15.72 -0.31
C LEU A 222 -1.62 -16.99 -0.98
N CYS A 223 -2.95 -17.14 -1.17
CA CYS A 223 -3.53 -18.26 -1.90
C CYS A 223 -3.13 -18.23 -3.38
N ASP A 224 -3.10 -17.06 -4.02
CA ASP A 224 -2.68 -16.92 -5.41
C ASP A 224 -1.20 -17.31 -5.62
N LEU A 225 -0.37 -17.11 -4.60
CA LEU A 225 1.05 -17.48 -4.64
C LEU A 225 1.28 -18.98 -4.44
N ASP A 226 0.41 -19.65 -3.69
CA ASP A 226 0.46 -21.10 -3.47
C ASP A 226 -0.81 -21.78 -3.98
N PRO A 227 -0.84 -22.27 -5.23
CA PRO A 227 -2.00 -22.94 -5.81
C PRO A 227 -2.46 -24.21 -5.06
N ALA A 228 -1.61 -24.78 -4.20
CA ALA A 228 -1.97 -25.92 -3.35
C ALA A 228 -2.81 -25.50 -2.13
N HIS A 229 -2.80 -24.21 -1.79
CA HIS A 229 -3.55 -23.66 -0.67
C HIS A 229 -4.72 -22.80 -1.14
N SER A 230 -5.71 -23.41 -1.78
CA SER A 230 -6.92 -22.71 -2.22
C SER A 230 -7.75 -22.10 -1.07
N GLU A 231 -7.47 -22.46 0.18
CA GLU A 231 -8.20 -21.98 1.37
C GLU A 231 -7.25 -21.76 2.56
N LEU A 232 -6.33 -20.80 2.48
CA LEU A 232 -5.53 -20.38 3.62
C LEU A 232 -6.32 -19.40 4.49
N ALA A 233 -6.67 -19.77 5.71
CA ALA A 233 -7.19 -18.86 6.71
C ALA A 233 -6.04 -18.20 7.48
N VAL A 234 -6.02 -16.87 7.50
CA VAL A 234 -5.00 -16.08 8.19
C VAL A 234 -5.55 -15.53 9.50
N GLN A 235 -4.89 -15.81 10.62
CA GLN A 235 -5.17 -15.10 11.84
C GLN A 235 -4.42 -13.77 11.86
N PHE A 236 -5.11 -12.68 11.53
CA PHE A 236 -4.54 -11.33 11.50
C PHE A 236 -5.01 -10.49 12.68
N GLN A 237 -4.07 -9.88 13.41
CA GLN A 237 -4.34 -8.95 14.49
C GLN A 237 -3.53 -7.67 14.32
N ALA A 238 -4.23 -6.55 14.23
CA ALA A 238 -3.64 -5.21 14.13
C ALA A 238 -3.62 -4.50 15.48
N HIS A 239 -2.54 -3.72 15.71
CA HIS A 239 -2.39 -2.88 16.89
C HIS A 239 -1.98 -1.46 16.47
N LEU A 240 -2.59 -0.45 17.08
CA LEU A 240 -2.06 0.91 17.07
C LEU A 240 -1.02 1.05 18.17
N VAL A 241 0.12 1.64 17.82
CA VAL A 241 1.23 1.91 18.75
C VAL A 241 1.53 3.41 18.77
N PRO A 242 2.15 3.97 19.83
CA PRO A 242 2.37 5.40 20.00
C PRO A 242 3.54 5.91 19.12
N LEU A 243 3.44 5.64 17.83
CA LEU A 243 4.32 6.14 16.77
C LEU A 243 3.50 6.96 15.79
N ASP A 244 4.12 7.91 15.12
CA ASP A 244 3.49 8.60 13.99
C ASP A 244 3.41 7.67 12.78
N GLN A 245 4.56 7.22 12.27
CA GLN A 245 4.72 6.37 11.10
C GLN A 245 5.58 5.16 11.42
N GLY A 246 5.39 4.10 10.63
CA GLY A 246 6.09 2.84 10.70
C GLY A 246 5.14 1.69 11.02
N GLU A 247 5.40 0.56 10.40
CA GLU A 247 4.61 -0.65 10.53
C GLU A 247 5.53 -1.87 10.62
N LEU A 248 5.24 -2.76 11.55
CA LEU A 248 5.94 -4.03 11.72
C LEU A 248 4.92 -5.17 11.72
N ALA A 249 5.01 -6.05 10.74
CA ALA A 249 4.31 -7.34 10.73
C ALA A 249 5.22 -8.41 11.34
N SER A 250 4.75 -9.06 12.41
CA SER A 250 5.39 -10.23 13.01
C SER A 250 4.55 -11.45 12.64
N CYS A 251 5.09 -12.32 11.78
CA CYS A 251 4.37 -13.49 11.28
C CYS A 251 4.95 -14.75 11.93
N TYR A 252 4.07 -15.57 12.47
CA TYR A 252 4.40 -16.85 13.14
C TYR A 252 3.81 -17.97 12.29
N VAL A 253 4.65 -18.59 11.46
CA VAL A 253 4.24 -19.60 10.49
C VAL A 253 4.46 -21.01 11.07
N THR A 254 3.42 -21.83 11.00
CA THR A 254 3.59 -23.29 11.14
C THR A 254 3.90 -23.83 9.75
N PRO A 255 5.14 -24.31 9.50
CA PRO A 255 5.49 -24.77 8.17
C PRO A 255 4.91 -26.16 7.87
N THR A 256 4.68 -26.46 6.59
CA THR A 256 4.19 -27.79 6.12
C THR A 256 5.21 -28.90 6.33
N ARG A 257 6.49 -28.57 6.50
CA ARG A 257 7.59 -29.43 6.85
C ARG A 257 8.67 -28.66 7.61
N PRO A 258 9.59 -29.34 8.30
CA PRO A 258 10.72 -28.66 8.93
C PRO A 258 11.57 -27.88 7.90
N VAL A 259 11.95 -26.66 8.29
CA VAL A 259 12.77 -25.74 7.49
C VAL A 259 13.88 -25.20 8.40
N GLY A 260 15.13 -25.17 7.92
CA GLY A 260 16.27 -24.61 8.64
C GLY A 260 16.61 -23.18 8.21
N ASP A 261 17.43 -22.50 9.01
CA ASP A 261 17.84 -21.12 8.74
C ASP A 261 18.56 -20.95 7.39
N GLU A 262 19.42 -21.89 7.02
CA GLU A 262 20.14 -21.85 5.74
C GLU A 262 19.17 -21.83 4.54
N GLU A 263 18.18 -22.74 4.56
CA GLU A 263 17.16 -22.83 3.52
C GLU A 263 16.29 -21.55 3.48
N LEU A 264 15.91 -21.01 4.64
CA LEU A 264 15.17 -19.75 4.71
C LEU A 264 15.94 -18.58 4.12
N GLN A 265 17.21 -18.43 4.49
CA GLN A 265 18.06 -17.36 3.99
C GLN A 265 18.23 -17.44 2.46
N GLU A 266 18.43 -18.65 1.92
CA GLU A 266 18.53 -18.88 0.48
C GLU A 266 17.20 -18.52 -0.22
N LEU A 267 16.07 -18.99 0.32
CA LEU A 267 14.74 -18.76 -0.22
C LEU A 267 14.42 -17.25 -0.31
N TYR A 268 14.67 -16.50 0.77
CA TYR A 268 14.38 -15.08 0.81
C TYR A 268 15.33 -14.27 -0.07
N ARG A 269 16.63 -14.55 -0.04
CA ARG A 269 17.60 -13.87 -0.89
C ARG A 269 17.35 -14.13 -2.38
N ALA A 270 17.00 -15.35 -2.75
CA ALA A 270 16.65 -15.66 -4.14
C ALA A 270 15.35 -14.97 -4.59
N ALA A 271 14.35 -14.90 -3.71
CA ALA A 271 13.06 -14.26 -4.03
C ALA A 271 13.17 -12.76 -4.28
N TYR A 272 14.12 -12.09 -3.61
CA TYR A 272 14.23 -10.61 -3.62
C TYR A 272 15.57 -10.09 -4.15
N ALA A 273 16.34 -10.92 -4.86
CA ALA A 273 17.68 -10.55 -5.37
C ALA A 273 17.65 -9.33 -6.30
N ASP A 274 16.61 -9.20 -7.11
CA ASP A 274 16.46 -8.14 -8.11
C ASP A 274 15.41 -7.08 -7.71
N GLU A 275 14.91 -7.12 -6.47
CA GLU A 275 13.89 -6.19 -5.99
C GLU A 275 14.51 -4.93 -5.37
N PRO A 276 14.39 -3.76 -6.01
CA PRO A 276 15.11 -2.56 -5.59
C PRO A 276 14.67 -2.01 -4.23
N PHE A 277 13.47 -2.39 -3.76
CA PHE A 277 12.87 -1.86 -2.54
C PHE A 277 12.61 -2.92 -1.48
N VAL A 278 13.15 -4.14 -1.64
CA VAL A 278 13.06 -5.19 -0.62
C VAL A 278 14.44 -5.60 -0.18
N GLU A 279 14.74 -5.42 1.10
CA GLU A 279 16.02 -5.75 1.71
C GLU A 279 15.85 -6.94 2.67
N VAL A 280 16.52 -8.05 2.38
CA VAL A 280 16.60 -9.21 3.28
C VAL A 280 17.77 -8.98 4.25
N MET A 281 17.44 -8.88 5.54
CA MET A 281 18.38 -8.50 6.60
C MET A 281 18.97 -9.73 7.29
N ASP A 282 20.15 -9.54 7.91
CA ASP A 282 20.78 -10.57 8.76
C ASP A 282 20.22 -10.60 10.20
N GLY A 283 19.34 -9.68 10.53
CA GLY A 283 18.65 -9.56 11.83
C GLY A 283 17.30 -8.86 11.72
N PRO A 284 16.46 -8.90 12.77
CA PRO A 284 15.11 -8.35 12.71
C PRO A 284 15.11 -6.83 12.53
N PRO A 285 14.32 -6.29 11.57
CA PRO A 285 14.27 -4.86 11.28
C PRO A 285 13.45 -4.09 12.31
N GLY A 286 13.81 -2.82 12.50
CA GLY A 286 13.00 -1.84 13.23
C GLY A 286 12.30 -0.85 12.31
N VAL A 287 11.12 -0.36 12.70
CA VAL A 287 10.33 0.59 11.88
C VAL A 287 11.01 1.94 11.66
N ARG A 288 11.95 2.34 12.54
CA ARG A 288 12.69 3.60 12.38
C ARG A 288 13.58 3.60 11.13
N GLU A 289 14.05 2.42 10.73
CA GLU A 289 15.00 2.25 9.64
C GLU A 289 14.37 2.36 8.24
N VAL A 290 13.05 2.21 8.17
CA VAL A 290 12.26 2.28 6.92
C VAL A 290 11.42 3.56 6.82
N ARG A 291 11.42 4.37 7.87
CA ARG A 291 10.61 5.59 7.94
C ARG A 291 10.95 6.57 6.82
N GLU A 292 9.91 7.09 6.15
CA GLU A 292 10.01 8.02 5.02
C GLU A 292 10.81 7.45 3.83
N THR A 293 10.75 6.14 3.63
CA THR A 293 11.36 5.43 2.50
C THR A 293 10.36 4.49 1.82
N ASN A 294 10.68 4.08 0.59
CA ASN A 294 9.93 3.04 -0.12
C ASN A 294 10.47 1.61 0.18
N PHE A 295 11.31 1.44 1.19
CA PHE A 295 11.89 0.13 1.51
C PHE A 295 10.96 -0.73 2.37
N CYS A 296 10.98 -2.03 2.06
CA CYS A 296 10.52 -3.11 2.93
C CYS A 296 11.75 -3.88 3.42
N ARG A 297 11.95 -3.99 4.74
CA ARG A 297 13.04 -4.76 5.34
C ARG A 297 12.49 -6.03 5.96
N LEU A 298 13.08 -7.16 5.59
CA LEU A 298 12.63 -8.50 5.95
C LEU A 298 13.70 -9.27 6.71
N PHE A 299 13.27 -10.05 7.70
CA PHE A 299 14.10 -11.05 8.37
C PHE A 299 13.27 -12.30 8.63
N ALA A 300 13.81 -13.48 8.31
CA ALA A 300 13.19 -14.76 8.59
C ALA A 300 14.15 -15.67 9.36
N ALA A 301 13.62 -16.40 10.34
CA ALA A 301 14.38 -17.34 11.15
C ALA A 301 13.56 -18.58 11.49
N ALA A 302 14.21 -19.74 11.59
CA ALA A 302 13.63 -20.97 12.09
C ALA A 302 13.73 -21.01 13.62
N ASP A 303 12.61 -21.23 14.30
CA ASP A 303 12.62 -21.50 15.74
C ASP A 303 12.72 -23.02 15.98
N ALA A 304 13.94 -23.48 16.25
CA ALA A 304 14.21 -24.89 16.49
C ALA A 304 13.49 -25.45 17.73
N HIS A 305 13.05 -24.58 18.66
CA HIS A 305 12.33 -25.00 19.85
C HIS A 305 10.86 -25.34 19.56
N THR A 306 10.19 -24.50 18.76
CA THR A 306 8.77 -24.67 18.44
C THR A 306 8.51 -25.30 17.08
N GLY A 307 9.54 -25.37 16.22
CA GLY A 307 9.42 -25.78 14.81
C GLY A 307 8.73 -24.75 13.91
N LYS A 308 8.48 -23.54 14.41
CA LYS A 308 7.87 -22.45 13.64
C LYS A 308 8.91 -21.67 12.84
N VAL A 309 8.45 -21.00 11.80
CA VAL A 309 9.20 -19.96 11.11
C VAL A 309 8.69 -18.60 11.56
N LEU A 310 9.61 -17.74 11.96
CA LEU A 310 9.33 -16.36 12.38
C LEU A 310 9.74 -15.44 11.24
N VAL A 311 8.81 -14.58 10.80
CA VAL A 311 9.10 -13.58 9.77
C VAL A 311 8.76 -12.21 10.31
N PHE A 312 9.69 -11.28 10.16
CA PHE A 312 9.51 -9.87 10.52
C PHE A 312 9.64 -9.02 9.26
N SER A 313 8.63 -8.21 9.01
CA SER A 313 8.56 -7.31 7.87
C SER A 313 8.27 -5.89 8.35
N ALA A 314 9.16 -4.95 8.05
CA ALA A 314 9.01 -3.56 8.43
C ALA A 314 8.92 -2.66 7.19
N ILE A 315 7.94 -1.76 7.20
CA ILE A 315 7.73 -0.72 6.20
C ILE A 315 7.35 0.61 6.85
N ASP A 316 7.39 1.69 6.10
CA ASP A 316 6.63 2.90 6.42
C ASP A 316 5.21 2.77 5.87
N ASN A 317 4.21 2.84 6.72
CA ASN A 317 2.80 2.64 6.36
C ASN A 317 2.24 3.69 5.40
N LEU A 318 2.77 4.91 5.40
CA LEU A 318 2.37 5.98 4.46
C LEU A 318 3.18 5.96 3.17
N TRP A 319 4.45 5.52 3.22
CA TRP A 319 5.32 5.43 2.05
C TRP A 319 5.13 4.09 1.33
N LYS A 320 5.96 3.09 1.61
CA LYS A 320 5.85 1.75 0.96
C LYS A 320 4.47 1.13 1.17
N GLY A 321 3.85 1.37 2.32
CA GLY A 321 2.51 0.88 2.62
C GLY A 321 1.38 1.57 1.83
N THR A 322 1.64 2.72 1.15
CA THR A 322 0.56 3.47 0.48
C THR A 322 1.08 4.33 -0.67
N SER A 323 1.62 5.53 -0.38
CA SER A 323 1.80 6.58 -1.39
C SER A 323 3.00 6.35 -2.29
N SER A 324 4.16 5.95 -1.74
CA SER A 324 5.33 5.69 -2.58
C SER A 324 5.20 4.39 -3.38
N GLN A 325 4.47 3.39 -2.87
CA GLN A 325 4.05 2.22 -3.64
C GLN A 325 3.23 2.64 -4.87
N ALA A 326 2.32 3.60 -4.72
CA ALA A 326 1.55 4.13 -5.85
C ALA A 326 2.44 4.82 -6.89
N ILE A 327 3.47 5.57 -6.46
CA ILE A 327 4.44 6.16 -7.40
C ILE A 327 5.28 5.08 -8.09
N GLN A 328 5.71 4.04 -7.37
CA GLN A 328 6.41 2.89 -7.94
C GLN A 328 5.56 2.21 -9.02
N ASN A 329 4.27 1.99 -8.77
CA ASN A 329 3.33 1.46 -9.75
C ASN A 329 3.14 2.42 -10.93
N LEU A 330 3.02 3.72 -10.67
CA LEU A 330 2.87 4.74 -11.73
C LEU A 330 4.09 4.77 -12.66
N ASN A 331 5.30 4.64 -12.12
CA ASN A 331 6.52 4.53 -12.92
C ASN A 331 6.43 3.39 -13.93
N LEU A 332 6.02 2.20 -13.49
CA LEU A 332 5.83 1.05 -14.38
C LEU A 332 4.75 1.28 -15.43
N MET A 333 3.59 1.84 -15.03
CA MET A 333 2.49 2.12 -15.96
C MET A 333 2.91 3.05 -17.11
N PHE A 334 3.90 3.90 -16.90
CA PHE A 334 4.41 4.83 -17.91
C PHE A 334 5.79 4.46 -18.47
N GLY A 335 6.31 3.27 -18.14
CA GLY A 335 7.58 2.77 -18.64
C GLY A 335 8.80 3.55 -18.16
N LEU A 336 8.68 4.22 -17.02
CA LEU A 336 9.80 4.87 -16.32
C LEU A 336 10.58 3.85 -15.47
N PRO A 337 11.83 4.15 -15.09
CA PRO A 337 12.54 3.35 -14.09
C PRO A 337 11.74 3.24 -12.81
N GLU A 338 11.57 2.04 -12.29
CA GLU A 338 10.75 1.75 -11.10
C GLU A 338 11.14 2.60 -9.89
N THR A 339 12.43 2.91 -9.76
CA THR A 339 13.02 3.66 -8.65
C THR A 339 12.98 5.17 -8.83
N GLU A 340 12.54 5.68 -9.98
CA GLU A 340 12.60 7.11 -10.27
C GLU A 340 11.75 7.93 -9.29
N GLY A 341 12.36 8.95 -8.71
CA GLY A 341 11.72 9.83 -7.73
C GLY A 341 11.51 9.22 -6.34
N LEU A 342 12.00 7.99 -6.09
CA LEU A 342 11.81 7.24 -4.84
C LEU A 342 13.11 6.92 -4.09
N LEU A 343 14.27 7.10 -4.72
CA LEU A 343 15.62 6.99 -4.13
C LEU A 343 16.22 8.35 -3.84
#